data_fda903dc119b0502da3d2e8178570309
#
_entry.id   fda903dc119b0502da3d2e8178570309
#
_cell.length_a   1.000
_cell.length_b   1.000
_cell.length_c   1.000
_cell.angle_alpha   90.00
_cell.angle_beta   90.00
_cell.angle_gamma   90.00
#
_symmetry.space_group_name_H-M   'P 1'
#
loop_
_entity.id
_entity.type
_entity.pdbx_description
1 polymer ?
#
loop_
_entity_poly.entity_id
_entity_poly.type
_entity_poly.pdbx_seq_one_letter_code
_entity_poly.pdbx_strand_id
1 'polypeptide(L)'
;RSMDSGNTWDQTSIRVSPVEVISATFPHTSAGDPGRIAITYLGSEDADALGQPNIDGEPWDGNAHYATTNVSHYLYVTYSLNALDENPIFHTQRVSSDPVQVGSICLNSGDCRSNEGGSNRNLLDFNDLHIDLEGRVYIGFADGCTGTCASGNDTTASNSRDRLGSVYYLGN
;
A
#
# COMPACT_ATOMS: atom_id res chain seq x y z
N ARG A 1 14.10 -9.74 11.05
CA ARG A 1 15.14 -8.73 11.35
C ARG A 1 16.51 -9.37 11.47
N SER A 2 17.53 -8.56 11.36
CA SER A 2 18.94 -8.93 11.59
C SER A 2 19.52 -8.03 12.67
N MET A 3 20.29 -8.61 13.60
CA MET A 3 21.00 -7.90 14.65
C MET A 3 22.52 -7.86 14.45
N ASP A 4 23.00 -8.41 13.32
CA ASP A 4 24.42 -8.61 12.99
C ASP A 4 24.76 -8.13 11.57
N SER A 5 24.17 -7.01 11.16
CA SER A 5 24.38 -6.37 9.85
C SER A 5 24.03 -7.26 8.66
N GLY A 6 23.00 -8.08 8.79
CA GLY A 6 22.48 -8.91 7.72
C GLY A 6 23.13 -10.28 7.57
N ASN A 7 24.03 -10.66 8.47
CA ASN A 7 24.68 -11.99 8.42
C ASN A 7 23.69 -13.10 8.82
N THR A 8 22.81 -12.83 9.79
CA THR A 8 21.71 -13.73 10.16
C THR A 8 20.40 -12.97 10.23
N TRP A 9 19.30 -13.68 10.04
CA TRP A 9 17.95 -13.14 10.05
C TRP A 9 17.04 -13.98 10.94
N ASP A 10 16.07 -13.32 11.61
CA ASP A 10 15.00 -14.02 12.33
C ASP A 10 14.32 -15.01 11.39
N GLN A 11 14.11 -16.23 11.86
CA GLN A 11 13.51 -17.31 11.06
C GLN A 11 12.03 -17.05 10.75
N THR A 12 11.37 -16.24 11.58
CA THR A 12 9.95 -15.94 11.45
C THR A 12 9.78 -14.46 11.14
N SER A 13 9.02 -14.15 10.11
CA SER A 13 8.62 -12.77 9.82
C SER A 13 7.54 -12.31 10.79
N ILE A 14 7.54 -11.01 11.08
CA ILE A 14 6.47 -10.36 11.84
C ILE A 14 5.57 -9.65 10.85
N ARG A 15 4.26 -9.95 10.92
CA ARG A 15 3.28 -9.20 10.15
C ARG A 15 3.15 -7.79 10.75
N VAL A 16 3.35 -6.76 9.92
CA VAL A 16 3.30 -5.36 10.35
C VAL A 16 1.96 -4.69 10.00
N SER A 17 1.25 -5.18 8.98
CA SER A 17 -0.09 -4.68 8.65
C SER A 17 -1.14 -5.24 9.61
N PRO A 18 -2.20 -4.48 9.94
CA PRO A 18 -3.36 -4.99 10.69
C PRO A 18 -4.00 -6.19 9.98
N VAL A 19 -4.69 -7.02 10.74
CA VAL A 19 -5.34 -8.22 10.17
C VAL A 19 -6.47 -7.86 9.20
N GLU A 20 -7.07 -6.70 9.37
CA GLU A 20 -8.14 -6.15 8.52
C GLU A 20 -7.65 -5.79 7.13
N VAL A 21 -6.37 -5.45 6.99
CA VAL A 21 -5.77 -5.17 5.67
C VAL A 21 -5.52 -6.48 4.97
N ILE A 22 -6.39 -6.83 4.04
CA ILE A 22 -6.40 -8.13 3.33
C ILE A 22 -5.38 -8.14 2.20
N SER A 23 -5.22 -7.03 1.50
CA SER A 23 -4.26 -6.85 0.42
C SER A 23 -3.34 -5.67 0.72
N ALA A 24 -2.05 -5.83 0.50
CA ALA A 24 -1.05 -4.77 0.62
C ALA A 24 -0.06 -4.83 -0.53
N THR A 25 0.20 -3.68 -1.16
CA THR A 25 1.11 -3.58 -2.31
C THR A 25 1.94 -2.30 -2.26
N PHE A 26 2.99 -2.24 -3.08
CA PHE A 26 3.95 -1.13 -3.15
C PHE A 26 4.54 -0.73 -1.79
N PRO A 27 5.06 -1.70 -1.01
CA PRO A 27 5.67 -1.36 0.26
C PRO A 27 6.96 -0.56 0.04
N HIS A 28 7.13 0.50 0.82
CA HIS A 28 8.39 1.20 0.94
C HIS A 28 8.75 1.37 2.42
N THR A 29 10.03 1.23 2.74
CA THR A 29 10.51 1.23 4.13
C THR A 29 11.66 2.21 4.28
N SER A 30 11.62 3.00 5.35
CA SER A 30 12.72 3.85 5.78
C SER A 30 13.03 3.62 7.25
N ALA A 31 14.31 3.70 7.60
CA ALA A 31 14.78 3.60 8.98
C ALA A 31 15.34 4.96 9.43
N GLY A 32 15.06 5.28 10.69
CA GLY A 32 15.66 6.41 11.39
C GLY A 32 16.75 5.95 12.36
N ASP A 33 16.73 6.48 13.58
CA ASP A 33 17.59 6.03 14.67
C ASP A 33 17.38 4.54 14.99
N PRO A 34 18.30 3.87 15.70
CA PRO A 34 18.17 2.46 16.07
C PRO A 34 16.81 2.15 16.69
N GLY A 35 16.10 1.17 16.14
CA GLY A 35 14.76 0.77 16.56
C GLY A 35 13.63 1.56 15.91
N ARG A 36 13.90 2.63 15.20
CA ARG A 36 12.87 3.42 14.50
C ARG A 36 12.77 3.00 13.04
N ILE A 37 11.57 2.65 12.63
CA ILE A 37 11.25 2.23 11.26
C ILE A 37 9.86 2.73 10.89
N ALA A 38 9.68 3.11 9.64
CA ALA A 38 8.36 3.35 9.07
C ALA A 38 8.25 2.59 7.75
N ILE A 39 7.03 2.11 7.48
CA ILE A 39 6.69 1.32 6.29
C ILE A 39 5.40 1.92 5.74
N THR A 40 5.41 2.34 4.49
CA THR A 40 4.19 2.74 3.78
C THR A 40 3.79 1.68 2.78
N TYR A 41 2.50 1.56 2.51
CA TYR A 41 1.95 0.66 1.50
C TYR A 41 0.54 1.08 1.11
N LEU A 42 0.09 0.66 -0.07
CA LEU A 42 -1.31 0.72 -0.43
C LEU A 42 -1.99 -0.54 0.10
N GLY A 43 -3.05 -0.37 0.87
CA GLY A 43 -3.78 -1.47 1.48
C GLY A 43 -5.27 -1.41 1.22
N SER A 44 -5.93 -2.57 1.23
CA SER A 44 -7.38 -2.70 1.16
C SER A 44 -7.89 -3.64 2.26
N GLU A 45 -9.01 -3.25 2.86
CA GLU A 45 -9.77 -4.05 3.83
C GLU A 45 -10.95 -4.78 3.15
N ASP A 46 -11.17 -4.54 1.85
CA ASP A 46 -12.25 -5.17 1.10
C ASP A 46 -11.98 -6.65 0.86
N ALA A 47 -12.96 -7.51 1.11
CA ALA A 47 -12.84 -8.94 0.90
C ALA A 47 -12.48 -9.30 -0.56
N ASP A 48 -12.96 -8.51 -1.51
CA ASP A 48 -12.71 -8.69 -2.94
C ASP A 48 -11.32 -8.19 -3.38
N ALA A 49 -10.52 -7.63 -2.45
CA ALA A 49 -9.15 -7.22 -2.73
C ALA A 49 -8.22 -8.40 -3.08
N LEU A 50 -8.60 -9.61 -2.69
CA LEU A 50 -7.92 -10.84 -3.10
C LEU A 50 -8.18 -11.21 -4.57
N GLY A 51 -9.13 -10.55 -5.21
CA GLY A 51 -9.49 -10.78 -6.59
C GLY A 51 -10.32 -12.04 -6.83
N GLN A 52 -10.65 -12.29 -8.09
CA GLN A 52 -11.30 -13.53 -8.51
C GLN A 52 -10.24 -14.61 -8.72
N PRO A 53 -10.61 -15.90 -8.51
CA PRO A 53 -9.74 -17.00 -8.91
C PRO A 53 -9.26 -16.80 -10.35
N ASN A 54 -8.03 -17.18 -10.63
CA ASN A 54 -7.55 -17.10 -11.99
C ASN A 54 -8.39 -18.04 -12.89
N ILE A 55 -8.30 -17.85 -14.20
CA ILE A 55 -9.10 -18.63 -15.16
C ILE A 55 -8.86 -20.15 -15.10
N ASP A 56 -7.77 -20.56 -14.47
CA ASP A 56 -7.40 -21.97 -14.29
C ASP A 56 -7.97 -22.55 -12.99
N GLY A 57 -8.72 -21.75 -12.22
CA GLY A 57 -9.39 -22.19 -10.99
C GLY A 57 -8.46 -22.37 -9.79
N GLU A 58 -7.20 -21.96 -9.90
CA GLU A 58 -6.28 -22.00 -8.76
C GLU A 58 -6.67 -20.95 -7.71
N PRO A 59 -6.50 -21.29 -6.42
CA PRO A 59 -6.73 -20.34 -5.35
C PRO A 59 -5.85 -19.11 -5.51
N TRP A 60 -6.44 -17.98 -5.29
CA TRP A 60 -5.82 -16.70 -5.45
C TRP A 60 -4.81 -16.39 -4.34
N ASP A 61 -3.71 -15.74 -4.68
CA ASP A 61 -2.61 -15.44 -3.76
C ASP A 61 -2.67 -14.04 -3.12
N GLY A 62 -3.82 -13.36 -3.22
CA GLY A 62 -4.00 -12.05 -2.57
C GLY A 62 -3.39 -10.88 -3.33
N ASN A 63 -3.40 -10.94 -4.64
CA ASN A 63 -2.74 -9.95 -5.48
C ASN A 63 -3.71 -8.84 -5.90
N ALA A 64 -3.40 -7.58 -5.55
CA ALA A 64 -4.18 -6.39 -5.91
C ALA A 64 -4.39 -6.21 -7.43
N HIS A 65 -3.58 -6.85 -8.28
CA HIS A 65 -3.74 -6.89 -9.73
C HIS A 65 -5.10 -7.42 -10.16
N TYR A 66 -5.71 -8.27 -9.38
CA TYR A 66 -6.95 -8.95 -9.70
C TYR A 66 -8.12 -8.52 -8.84
N ALA A 67 -7.93 -7.47 -8.06
CA ALA A 67 -9.01 -6.86 -7.30
C ALA A 67 -10.19 -6.52 -8.22
N THR A 68 -11.40 -6.67 -7.71
CA THR A 68 -12.60 -6.30 -8.47
C THR A 68 -12.72 -4.79 -8.62
N THR A 69 -13.61 -4.33 -9.50
CA THR A 69 -13.78 -2.91 -9.82
C THR A 69 -14.23 -2.04 -8.64
N ASN A 70 -14.74 -2.65 -7.57
CA ASN A 70 -15.26 -1.93 -6.41
C ASN A 70 -14.28 -1.89 -5.22
N VAL A 71 -13.12 -2.52 -5.33
CA VAL A 71 -12.13 -2.56 -4.25
C VAL A 71 -11.47 -1.20 -4.10
N SER A 72 -11.46 -0.69 -2.88
CA SER A 72 -10.81 0.58 -2.54
C SER A 72 -9.46 0.32 -1.88
N HIS A 73 -8.42 0.96 -2.40
CA HIS A 73 -7.08 0.95 -1.82
C HIS A 73 -6.77 2.30 -1.21
N TYR A 74 -6.25 2.27 0.00
CA TYR A 74 -5.87 3.45 0.78
C TYR A 74 -4.37 3.44 1.07
N LEU A 75 -3.82 4.62 1.33
CA LEU A 75 -2.45 4.73 1.81
C LEU A 75 -2.40 4.47 3.31
N TYR A 76 -1.52 3.55 3.70
CA TYR A 76 -1.22 3.23 5.09
C TYR A 76 0.23 3.56 5.43
N VAL A 77 0.45 3.89 6.69
CA VAL A 77 1.76 3.90 7.31
C VAL A 77 1.74 3.02 8.56
N THR A 78 2.75 2.19 8.68
CA THR A 78 3.02 1.43 9.90
C THR A 78 4.40 1.82 10.41
N TYR A 79 4.51 2.14 11.69
CA TYR A 79 5.78 2.53 12.28
C TYR A 79 6.02 1.82 13.60
N SER A 80 7.29 1.71 13.96
CA SER A 80 7.74 1.22 15.26
C SER A 80 8.87 2.10 15.77
N LEU A 81 8.88 2.32 17.08
CA LEU A 81 9.98 3.02 17.79
C LEU A 81 10.92 2.04 18.48
N ASN A 82 10.58 0.74 18.48
CA ASN A 82 11.30 -0.33 19.14
C ASN A 82 11.42 -1.59 18.26
N ALA A 83 11.59 -1.40 16.95
CA ALA A 83 11.63 -2.51 15.98
C ALA A 83 12.77 -3.52 16.22
N LEU A 84 13.78 -3.15 16.99
CA LEU A 84 14.90 -4.04 17.35
C LEU A 84 14.64 -4.86 18.63
N ASP A 85 13.62 -4.52 19.41
CA ASP A 85 13.29 -5.27 20.63
C ASP A 85 12.81 -6.69 20.29
N GLU A 86 12.89 -7.58 21.27
CA GLU A 86 12.38 -8.96 21.13
C GLU A 86 10.89 -8.98 20.77
N ASN A 87 10.10 -8.08 21.35
CA ASN A 87 8.68 -7.91 21.09
C ASN A 87 8.40 -6.49 20.57
N PRO A 88 8.64 -6.21 19.30
CA PRO A 88 8.42 -4.89 18.73
C PRO A 88 6.93 -4.56 18.65
N ILE A 89 6.61 -3.29 18.88
CA ILE A 89 5.25 -2.77 18.76
C ILE A 89 5.15 -1.99 17.46
N PHE A 90 4.14 -2.31 16.66
CA PHE A 90 3.83 -1.62 15.42
C PHE A 90 2.51 -0.86 15.55
N HIS A 91 2.53 0.40 15.15
CA HIS A 91 1.36 1.27 15.08
C HIS A 91 1.03 1.51 13.61
N THR A 92 -0.22 1.27 13.22
CA THR A 92 -0.66 1.48 11.86
C THR A 92 -1.73 2.56 11.81
N GLN A 93 -1.64 3.40 10.79
CA GLN A 93 -2.62 4.43 10.50
C GLN A 93 -2.94 4.42 9.01
N ARG A 94 -4.23 4.48 8.66
CA ARG A 94 -4.68 4.86 7.33
C ARG A 94 -4.52 6.36 7.21
N VAL A 95 -3.70 6.81 6.27
CA VAL A 95 -3.32 8.23 6.14
C VAL A 95 -4.07 8.95 5.04
N SER A 96 -4.53 8.26 4.01
CA SER A 96 -5.45 8.89 3.05
C SER A 96 -6.89 8.85 3.55
N SER A 97 -7.60 9.98 3.46
CA SER A 97 -9.02 10.09 3.84
C SER A 97 -9.94 9.37 2.87
N ASP A 98 -9.59 9.42 1.61
CA ASP A 98 -10.28 8.86 0.46
C ASP A 98 -9.40 7.80 -0.23
N PRO A 99 -9.97 6.96 -1.10
CA PRO A 99 -9.22 5.96 -1.82
C PRO A 99 -8.12 6.60 -2.69
N VAL A 100 -6.95 5.99 -2.71
CA VAL A 100 -5.87 6.31 -3.65
C VAL A 100 -6.07 5.60 -4.98
N GLN A 101 -6.75 4.46 -4.95
CA GLN A 101 -7.10 3.67 -6.12
C GLN A 101 -8.42 2.94 -5.86
N VAL A 102 -9.25 2.82 -6.89
CA VAL A 102 -10.44 1.97 -6.91
C VAL A 102 -10.29 0.93 -8.03
N GLY A 103 -10.59 -0.33 -7.71
CA GLY A 103 -10.39 -1.46 -8.61
C GLY A 103 -8.97 -2.03 -8.56
N SER A 104 -8.59 -2.73 -9.62
CA SER A 104 -7.29 -3.40 -9.70
C SER A 104 -6.12 -2.41 -9.77
N ILE A 105 -4.97 -2.86 -9.29
CA ILE A 105 -3.68 -2.19 -9.48
C ILE A 105 -2.85 -3.04 -10.44
N CYS A 106 -2.45 -2.48 -11.58
CA CYS A 106 -1.65 -3.22 -12.53
C CYS A 106 -0.23 -3.45 -12.02
N LEU A 107 0.08 -4.66 -11.64
CA LEU A 107 1.39 -5.10 -11.13
C LEU A 107 2.21 -5.87 -12.18
N ASN A 108 1.58 -6.25 -13.30
CA ASN A 108 2.23 -7.02 -14.36
C ASN A 108 2.06 -6.29 -15.70
N SER A 109 3.15 -5.77 -16.26
CA SER A 109 3.14 -4.98 -17.50
C SER A 109 2.60 -5.72 -18.73
N GLY A 110 2.58 -7.06 -18.73
CA GLY A 110 2.06 -7.87 -19.83
C GLY A 110 0.54 -8.03 -19.82
N ASP A 111 -0.10 -7.91 -18.67
CA ASP A 111 -1.51 -8.24 -18.44
C ASP A 111 -2.38 -7.06 -18.03
N CYS A 112 -1.84 -5.84 -18.04
CA CYS A 112 -2.63 -4.66 -17.77
C CYS A 112 -3.68 -4.48 -18.86
N ARG A 113 -4.90 -4.92 -18.60
CA ARG A 113 -5.99 -4.96 -19.56
C ARG A 113 -6.40 -3.57 -19.96
N SER A 114 -6.26 -3.28 -21.25
CA SER A 114 -6.75 -2.06 -21.90
C SER A 114 -8.28 -1.90 -21.84
N ASN A 115 -9.00 -2.99 -21.55
CA ASN A 115 -10.47 -3.05 -21.56
C ASN A 115 -11.12 -2.27 -20.42
N GLU A 116 -10.37 -1.97 -19.37
CA GLU A 116 -10.84 -1.18 -18.21
C GLU A 116 -10.42 0.28 -18.32
N GLY A 117 -10.24 0.78 -19.53
CA GLY A 117 -9.89 2.18 -19.77
C GLY A 117 -8.42 2.54 -19.53
N GLY A 118 -7.56 1.55 -19.32
CA GLY A 118 -6.13 1.73 -19.04
C GLY A 118 -5.87 2.42 -17.71
N SER A 119 -6.87 2.43 -16.83
CA SER A 119 -6.87 3.19 -15.59
C SER A 119 -6.09 2.54 -14.46
N ASN A 120 -5.90 1.22 -14.52
CA ASN A 120 -5.24 0.47 -13.45
C ASN A 120 -3.70 0.55 -13.45
N ARG A 121 -3.11 1.31 -14.37
CA ARG A 121 -1.67 1.62 -14.46
C ARG A 121 -1.37 3.09 -14.14
N ASN A 122 -2.11 3.69 -13.29
CA ASN A 122 -2.03 5.13 -13.00
C ASN A 122 -1.18 5.50 -11.79
N LEU A 123 -0.69 4.53 -11.01
CA LEU A 123 0.03 4.76 -9.75
C LEU A 123 1.55 4.79 -9.89
N LEU A 124 2.10 4.59 -11.09
CA LEU A 124 3.55 4.64 -11.41
C LEU A 124 4.42 3.61 -10.67
N ASP A 125 3.83 2.64 -10.00
CA ASP A 125 4.51 1.52 -9.30
C ASP A 125 5.33 1.90 -8.06
N PHE A 126 5.27 3.14 -7.57
CA PHE A 126 6.11 3.60 -6.47
C PHE A 126 5.39 4.48 -5.47
N ASN A 127 5.59 4.15 -4.19
CA ASN A 127 5.51 5.11 -3.09
C ASN A 127 6.94 5.38 -2.62
N ASP A 128 7.17 6.53 -2.04
CA ASP A 128 8.44 6.85 -1.40
C ASP A 128 8.20 7.26 0.05
N LEU A 129 9.14 6.94 0.95
CA LEU A 129 9.06 7.27 2.36
C LEU A 129 10.40 7.72 2.87
N HIS A 130 10.41 8.83 3.59
CA HIS A 130 11.60 9.39 4.21
C HIS A 130 11.33 9.75 5.68
N ILE A 131 12.32 9.51 6.53
CA ILE A 131 12.34 9.97 7.92
C ILE A 131 13.42 11.03 8.03
N ASP A 132 13.05 12.25 8.43
CA ASP A 132 14.01 13.34 8.60
C ASP A 132 14.76 13.27 9.93
N LEU A 133 15.68 14.20 10.14
CA LEU A 133 16.52 14.26 11.35
C LEU A 133 15.73 14.52 12.64
N GLU A 134 14.54 15.08 12.52
CA GLU A 134 13.62 15.30 13.65
C GLU A 134 12.70 14.11 13.91
N GLY A 135 12.82 13.04 13.10
CA GLY A 135 12.02 11.83 13.21
C GLY A 135 10.64 11.93 12.55
N ARG A 136 10.39 12.96 11.73
CA ARG A 136 9.13 13.12 11.01
C ARG A 136 9.13 12.24 9.77
N VAL A 137 7.98 11.63 9.50
CA VAL A 137 7.79 10.74 8.35
C VAL A 137 7.11 11.50 7.21
N TYR A 138 7.73 11.49 6.05
CA TYR A 138 7.19 12.02 4.79
C TYR A 138 6.92 10.88 3.83
N ILE A 139 5.75 10.90 3.18
CA ILE A 139 5.35 9.88 2.21
C ILE A 139 4.98 10.58 0.91
N GLY A 140 5.69 10.26 -0.17
CA GLY A 140 5.35 10.65 -1.53
C GLY A 140 4.60 9.49 -2.21
N PHE A 141 3.44 9.78 -2.80
CA PHE A 141 2.64 8.77 -3.49
C PHE A 141 1.87 9.36 -4.68
N ALA A 142 1.51 8.51 -5.62
CA ALA A 142 0.61 8.87 -6.70
C ALA A 142 -0.83 8.59 -6.27
N ASP A 143 -1.68 9.63 -6.32
CA ASP A 143 -3.11 9.50 -6.10
C ASP A 143 -3.80 9.28 -7.46
N GLY A 144 -4.31 8.08 -7.67
CA GLY A 144 -5.01 7.68 -8.88
C GLY A 144 -6.53 7.87 -8.81
N CYS A 145 -7.07 8.21 -7.64
CA CYS A 145 -8.50 8.31 -7.41
C CYS A 145 -8.89 9.73 -6.94
N THR A 146 -9.04 10.65 -7.89
CA THR A 146 -9.38 12.06 -7.64
C THR A 146 -10.77 12.41 -8.16
N GLY A 147 -11.31 13.58 -7.78
CA GLY A 147 -12.59 14.10 -8.27
C GLY A 147 -13.78 13.19 -7.92
N THR A 148 -14.49 12.71 -8.93
CA THR A 148 -15.68 11.85 -8.73
C THR A 148 -15.32 10.48 -8.18
N CYS A 149 -14.15 9.96 -8.46
CA CYS A 149 -13.63 8.74 -7.85
C CYS A 149 -13.53 8.89 -6.32
N ALA A 150 -12.85 9.96 -5.86
CA ALA A 150 -12.67 10.23 -4.44
C ALA A 150 -14.00 10.48 -3.70
N SER A 151 -14.99 11.06 -4.37
CA SER A 151 -16.31 11.33 -3.78
C SER A 151 -17.19 10.08 -3.58
N GLY A 152 -16.76 8.94 -4.08
CA GLY A 152 -17.51 7.67 -3.97
C GLY A 152 -18.80 7.62 -4.80
N ASN A 153 -19.04 8.60 -5.67
CA ASN A 153 -20.27 8.69 -6.46
C ASN A 153 -20.22 7.90 -7.78
N ASP A 154 -19.08 7.33 -8.09
CA ASP A 154 -18.92 6.57 -9.33
C ASP A 154 -18.34 5.20 -9.02
N THR A 155 -19.21 4.22 -8.79
CA THR A 155 -18.82 2.81 -8.60
C THR A 155 -18.33 2.14 -9.88
N THR A 156 -18.45 2.83 -11.01
CA THR A 156 -17.87 2.40 -12.30
C THR A 156 -16.61 3.19 -12.60
N ALA A 157 -16.19 4.06 -11.67
CA ALA A 157 -15.12 4.96 -11.89
C ALA A 157 -13.87 4.22 -12.30
N SER A 158 -13.62 4.33 -13.54
CA SER A 158 -12.25 4.36 -13.96
C SER A 158 -11.57 5.47 -13.16
N ASN A 159 -10.55 5.12 -12.42
CA ASN A 159 -9.66 6.06 -11.77
C ASN A 159 -9.38 7.22 -12.71
N SER A 160 -9.47 8.42 -12.18
CA SER A 160 -9.20 9.64 -12.95
C SER A 160 -7.83 9.52 -13.61
N ARG A 161 -7.75 9.96 -14.87
CA ARG A 161 -6.46 10.14 -15.54
C ARG A 161 -5.70 11.35 -14.99
N ASP A 162 -6.39 12.19 -14.23
CA ASP A 162 -5.82 13.34 -13.56
C ASP A 162 -5.17 12.87 -12.26
N ARG A 163 -3.89 12.58 -12.33
CA ARG A 163 -3.07 12.11 -11.21
C ARG A 163 -2.54 13.30 -10.44
N LEU A 164 -2.62 13.19 -9.13
CA LEU A 164 -1.93 14.13 -8.25
C LEU A 164 -0.72 13.42 -7.63
N GLY A 165 0.43 14.08 -7.67
CA GLY A 165 1.53 13.77 -6.78
C GLY A 165 1.17 14.37 -5.42
N SER A 166 1.05 13.53 -4.40
CA SER A 166 0.68 13.97 -3.05
C SER A 166 1.81 13.65 -2.07
N VAL A 167 1.98 14.52 -1.08
CA VAL A 167 2.92 14.29 0.03
C VAL A 167 2.12 14.31 1.32
N TYR A 168 2.22 13.24 2.08
CA TYR A 168 1.67 13.14 3.42
C TYR A 168 2.79 13.35 4.45
N TYR A 169 2.47 14.07 5.51
CA TYR A 169 3.36 14.30 6.64
C TYR A 169 2.72 13.79 7.92
N LEU A 170 3.42 12.89 8.61
CA LEU A 170 3.04 12.45 9.95
C LEU A 170 3.73 13.37 10.97
N GLY A 171 2.95 14.32 11.51
CA GLY A 171 3.41 15.17 12.60
C GLY A 171 3.61 14.40 13.92
N ASN A 172 4.41 14.99 14.80
CA ASN A 172 4.61 14.49 16.17
C ASN A 172 3.32 14.61 16.98
#